data_37fb9d5b9c9cdfbca69a855fc903890e
#
_entry.id   37fb9d5b9c9cdfbca69a855fc903890e
#
_cell.length_a   1.000
_cell.length_b   1.000
_cell.length_c   1.000
_cell.angle_alpha   90.00
_cell.angle_beta   90.00
_cell.angle_gamma   90.00
#
_symmetry.space_group_name_H-M   'P 1'
#
loop_
_entity.id
_entity.type
_entity.pdbx_description
1 polymer ?
#
loop_
_entity_poly.entity_id
_entity_poly.type
_entity_poly.pdbx_seq_one_letter_code
_entity_poly.pdbx_strand_id
1 'polypeptide(L)'
;MMEFYRKQPRDRTLSIGTAWRRVVIGGLLLFFLAWTPLVAGFAQETAPQGSTAGSEQQSQKAGDAAKSEQKPGAQTQQSGKESQPVVSTQTKISPQEAEELFREVDEILRFASKDSGLPIRHEVKRRLVDRGTVEAYVSKETTHGEDAKRLQRAELVLKKFGLLPRDFDLGKFLVALLKEQVAGYYDSKTRTVNLLDWVGPEQQRPVLAHELTHALQDQSFGLEKWLKASDVDLNKKKEVTPADIETDELSTVRQAVVEGQAMAVLVDYMLAPMGASLLKSPEVVSALKEGMLVGTADSVEFQNAPIYMKEALTFPYRYGLDFTAALLGQGGKQKAFAGAFTEPPRTTRQIMEPQTYLSGEHIDPLPLPDFKQDFKNYDRFDVGAMGEFDVAILVDQYAGVEASHKVYPHWRGGYYYAVRPKGDAAAPLAVLYVSRWSSDAAAQEFAAIYARSLEKRYRRVSEVAAGKTEADPPIPDALNGDHTWLTEEGDVIVDVHGDEIMITESLDQPMSANLEREIFAQTATAEK
;
A
#
# COMPACT_ATOMS: atom_id res chain seq x y z
N MET A 1 14.77 -26.93 48.18
CA MET A 1 15.18 -25.64 47.62
C MET A 1 15.21 -25.83 46.11
N MET A 2 14.04 -25.72 45.43
CA MET A 2 13.90 -25.87 43.98
C MET A 2 13.58 -24.48 43.41
N GLU A 3 14.54 -23.94 42.67
CA GLU A 3 14.36 -22.69 41.92
C GLU A 3 13.44 -22.91 40.72
N PHE A 4 12.31 -22.24 40.73
CA PHE A 4 11.42 -22.08 39.57
C PHE A 4 12.05 -21.11 38.59
N TYR A 5 12.69 -21.60 37.54
CA TYR A 5 13.06 -20.82 36.36
C TYR A 5 11.77 -20.51 35.56
N ARG A 6 11.26 -19.30 35.75
CA ARG A 6 10.18 -18.73 34.96
C ARG A 6 10.70 -18.44 33.54
N LYS A 7 10.38 -19.30 32.58
CA LYS A 7 10.59 -19.01 31.14
C LYS A 7 9.76 -17.79 30.76
N GLN A 8 10.44 -16.67 30.50
CA GLN A 8 9.84 -15.55 29.78
C GLN A 8 9.51 -15.99 28.35
N PRO A 9 8.38 -15.54 27.78
CA PRO A 9 8.07 -15.81 26.38
C PRO A 9 9.10 -15.12 25.48
N ARG A 10 9.70 -15.89 24.59
CA ARG A 10 10.62 -15.37 23.56
C ARG A 10 9.85 -14.45 22.63
N ASP A 11 10.19 -13.17 22.66
CA ASP A 11 9.74 -12.18 21.68
C ASP A 11 10.11 -12.65 20.27
N ARG A 12 9.11 -12.84 19.44
CA ARG A 12 9.24 -13.14 18.02
C ARG A 12 9.16 -11.83 17.24
N THR A 13 10.09 -11.58 16.39
CA THR A 13 10.31 -10.33 15.66
C THR A 13 10.11 -10.49 14.14
N LEU A 14 9.84 -9.41 13.46
CA LEU A 14 9.08 -9.25 12.22
C LEU A 14 9.87 -8.63 10.99
N SER A 15 9.56 -8.85 9.67
CA SER A 15 10.20 -8.32 8.42
C SER A 15 9.65 -6.95 7.91
N ILE A 16 10.15 -6.37 6.78
CA ILE A 16 9.74 -5.04 6.24
C ILE A 16 8.21 -4.92 6.14
N GLY A 17 7.54 -5.90 5.55
CA GLY A 17 6.09 -5.94 5.45
C GLY A 17 5.36 -5.90 6.79
N THR A 18 6.04 -6.21 7.89
CA THR A 18 5.46 -6.34 9.22
C THR A 18 5.71 -5.18 10.17
N ALA A 19 6.73 -4.36 9.96
CA ALA A 19 6.87 -3.08 10.67
C ALA A 19 5.71 -2.14 10.32
N TRP A 20 5.30 -2.15 9.05
CA TRP A 20 4.11 -1.49 8.56
C TRP A 20 2.83 -1.93 9.26
N ARG A 21 2.71 -3.23 9.58
CA ARG A 21 1.48 -3.81 10.12
C ARG A 21 1.03 -3.24 11.45
N ARG A 22 1.92 -2.99 12.39
CA ARG A 22 1.50 -2.45 13.69
C ARG A 22 1.07 -1.00 13.57
N VAL A 23 1.74 -0.26 12.70
CA VAL A 23 1.35 1.11 12.36
C VAL A 23 0.03 1.10 11.60
N VAL A 24 -0.14 0.16 10.67
CA VAL A 24 -1.30 0.05 9.78
C VAL A 24 -2.49 -0.65 10.48
N ILE A 25 -2.31 -1.71 11.27
CA ILE A 25 -3.41 -2.35 12.04
C ILE A 25 -3.93 -1.44 13.17
N GLY A 26 -3.07 -0.59 13.75
CA GLY A 26 -3.50 0.37 14.77
C GLY A 26 -3.98 1.71 14.23
N GLY A 27 -3.68 2.03 12.97
CA GLY A 27 -3.90 3.34 12.38
C GLY A 27 -4.74 3.37 11.10
N LEU A 28 -5.15 2.23 10.58
CA LEU A 28 -5.72 2.06 9.24
C LEU A 28 -7.19 2.42 9.07
N LEU A 29 -7.83 2.86 10.10
CA LEU A 29 -9.18 3.40 10.07
C LEU A 29 -9.24 4.85 9.61
N LEU A 30 -8.17 5.31 8.98
CA LEU A 30 -7.86 6.70 8.75
C LEU A 30 -8.58 7.30 7.54
N PHE A 31 -9.10 6.48 6.62
CA PHE A 31 -9.51 6.96 5.30
C PHE A 31 -11.00 7.30 5.14
N PHE A 32 -11.84 7.11 6.16
CA PHE A 32 -13.29 7.10 5.98
C PHE A 32 -14.03 8.43 6.15
N LEU A 33 -13.45 9.44 6.79
CA LEU A 33 -14.18 10.69 7.08
C LEU A 33 -14.54 11.55 5.86
N ALA A 34 -13.84 11.36 4.73
CA ALA A 34 -14.03 12.18 3.53
C ALA A 34 -14.97 11.56 2.47
N TRP A 35 -15.55 10.40 2.72
CA TRP A 35 -16.27 9.62 1.69
C TRP A 35 -17.76 9.91 1.54
N THR A 36 -18.37 10.56 2.52
CA THR A 36 -19.82 10.81 2.55
C THR A 36 -20.38 11.71 1.43
N PRO A 37 -19.65 12.65 0.81
CA PRO A 37 -20.21 13.46 -0.26
C PRO A 37 -20.37 12.73 -1.60
N LEU A 38 -19.54 11.70 -1.88
CA LEU A 38 -19.53 11.05 -3.18
C LEU A 38 -20.78 10.17 -3.40
N VAL A 39 -21.25 9.47 -2.37
CA VAL A 39 -22.44 8.60 -2.47
C VAL A 39 -23.73 9.41 -2.48
N ALA A 40 -23.78 10.57 -1.83
CA ALA A 40 -24.92 11.47 -1.90
C ALA A 40 -25.14 12.04 -3.31
N GLY A 41 -24.08 12.21 -4.11
CA GLY A 41 -24.15 12.64 -5.51
C GLY A 41 -24.83 11.61 -6.42
N PHE A 42 -24.57 10.33 -6.24
CA PHE A 42 -25.19 9.26 -7.02
C PHE A 42 -26.68 9.04 -6.71
N ALA A 43 -27.13 9.33 -5.50
CA ALA A 43 -28.54 9.21 -5.11
C ALA A 43 -29.44 10.29 -5.72
N GLN A 44 -28.90 11.44 -6.15
CA GLN A 44 -29.65 12.52 -6.77
C GLN A 44 -29.82 12.37 -8.28
N GLU A 45 -28.99 11.60 -8.97
CA GLU A 45 -29.06 11.46 -10.45
C GLU A 45 -30.02 10.35 -10.94
N THR A 46 -30.53 9.50 -10.07
CA THR A 46 -31.40 8.36 -10.45
C THR A 46 -32.89 8.56 -10.22
N ALA A 47 -33.36 9.78 -9.90
CA ALA A 47 -34.80 10.05 -9.86
C ALA A 47 -35.34 10.29 -11.29
N PRO A 48 -36.38 9.55 -11.77
CA PRO A 48 -36.90 9.72 -13.13
C PRO A 48 -37.62 11.05 -13.25
N GLN A 49 -37.10 11.94 -14.06
CA GLN A 49 -37.83 13.13 -14.48
C GLN A 49 -38.95 12.72 -15.44
N GLY A 50 -40.18 12.91 -15.00
CA GLY A 50 -41.37 12.72 -15.80
C GLY A 50 -41.42 13.67 -16.97
N SER A 51 -41.65 13.11 -18.14
CA SER A 51 -41.86 13.81 -19.41
C SER A 51 -43.10 14.67 -19.37
N THR A 52 -42.98 15.99 -19.70
CA THR A 52 -44.05 16.74 -20.34
C THR A 52 -43.47 17.46 -21.55
N ALA A 53 -44.06 17.14 -22.70
CA ALA A 53 -43.79 17.74 -24.00
C ALA A 53 -44.45 19.13 -24.13
N GLY A 54 -43.83 20.00 -24.92
CA GLY A 54 -44.47 21.26 -25.37
C GLY A 54 -43.46 22.22 -26.01
N SER A 55 -43.20 22.05 -27.21
CA SER A 55 -43.20 22.84 -28.48
C SER A 55 -42.77 24.33 -28.50
N GLU A 56 -41.98 24.60 -29.57
CA GLU A 56 -41.87 25.79 -30.42
C GLU A 56 -40.91 26.92 -29.99
N GLN A 57 -39.87 27.09 -30.71
CA GLN A 57 -39.55 27.75 -32.02
C GLN A 57 -38.97 29.17 -31.92
N GLN A 58 -37.87 29.36 -32.66
CA GLN A 58 -37.38 30.57 -33.37
C GLN A 58 -36.74 31.71 -32.52
N SER A 59 -35.68 32.33 -32.86
CA SER A 59 -34.73 32.46 -33.99
C SER A 59 -33.96 33.78 -33.81
N GLN A 60 -32.68 33.76 -34.18
CA GLN A 60 -31.88 34.86 -34.78
C GLN A 60 -31.61 36.20 -34.05
N LYS A 61 -30.43 36.63 -33.88
CA LYS A 61 -29.45 37.36 -34.71
C LYS A 61 -28.49 38.23 -33.89
N ALA A 62 -27.26 38.06 -34.17
CA ALA A 62 -26.13 38.96 -34.35
C ALA A 62 -26.20 40.46 -33.95
N GLY A 63 -25.09 40.98 -33.47
CA GLY A 63 -24.74 42.39 -33.59
C GLY A 63 -23.67 42.89 -32.59
N ASP A 64 -22.47 42.92 -33.03
CA ASP A 64 -21.36 43.89 -32.95
C ASP A 64 -21.21 44.92 -31.82
N ALA A 65 -19.97 44.88 -31.31
CA ALA A 65 -19.00 45.97 -31.11
C ALA A 65 -19.35 47.23 -30.28
N ALA A 66 -18.54 47.52 -29.28
CA ALA A 66 -17.62 48.66 -29.29
C ALA A 66 -16.89 48.88 -27.94
N LYS A 67 -15.65 49.26 -28.07
CA LYS A 67 -14.68 49.74 -27.08
C LYS A 67 -15.13 50.96 -26.29
N SER A 68 -14.70 51.09 -25.02
CA SER A 68 -14.11 52.37 -24.57
C SER A 68 -13.30 52.19 -23.31
N GLU A 69 -12.09 52.73 -23.34
CA GLU A 69 -11.13 52.99 -22.27
C GLU A 69 -11.66 54.04 -21.28
N GLN A 70 -11.29 53.94 -20.00
CA GLN A 70 -10.60 55.01 -19.26
C GLN A 70 -10.37 54.64 -17.78
N LYS A 71 -9.12 54.85 -17.34
CA LYS A 71 -8.56 54.95 -15.97
C LYS A 71 -8.79 56.38 -15.40
N PRO A 72 -8.30 56.76 -14.19
CA PRO A 72 -8.20 56.09 -12.84
C PRO A 72 -8.69 57.04 -11.71
N GLY A 73 -8.75 56.51 -10.47
CA GLY A 73 -8.77 57.41 -9.32
C GLY A 73 -9.21 56.83 -7.99
N ALA A 74 -8.29 56.98 -7.02
CA ALA A 74 -8.48 57.09 -5.56
C ALA A 74 -8.48 55.84 -4.67
N GLN A 75 -7.38 55.79 -3.92
CA GLN A 75 -7.12 54.99 -2.75
C GLN A 75 -8.17 55.20 -1.65
N THR A 76 -8.64 54.10 -1.03
CA THR A 76 -9.10 54.14 0.34
C THR A 76 -8.53 52.90 1.06
N GLN A 77 -7.68 53.17 2.03
CA GLN A 77 -7.17 52.18 2.99
C GLN A 77 -8.36 51.57 3.77
N GLN A 78 -8.46 50.25 3.77
CA GLN A 78 -9.17 49.53 4.82
C GLN A 78 -8.26 48.45 5.40
N SER A 79 -8.08 48.63 6.70
CA SER A 79 -7.32 47.82 7.64
C SER A 79 -7.51 46.33 7.48
N GLY A 80 -6.37 45.62 7.41
CA GLY A 80 -6.31 44.17 7.50
C GLY A 80 -6.91 43.67 8.82
N LYS A 81 -7.95 42.89 8.71
CA LYS A 81 -8.30 41.90 9.72
C LYS A 81 -7.57 40.63 9.32
N GLU A 82 -6.57 40.26 10.10
CA GLU A 82 -6.02 38.90 10.14
C GLU A 82 -7.20 37.94 10.33
N SER A 83 -7.45 37.12 9.33
CA SER A 83 -8.31 35.96 9.48
C SER A 83 -7.60 34.98 10.39
N GLN A 84 -8.02 34.93 11.63
CA GLN A 84 -7.68 33.84 12.54
C GLN A 84 -8.14 32.53 11.90
N PRO A 85 -7.34 31.43 11.99
CA PRO A 85 -7.78 30.13 11.52
C PRO A 85 -9.07 29.78 12.28
N VAL A 86 -10.10 29.44 11.51
CA VAL A 86 -11.36 28.93 12.07
C VAL A 86 -11.03 27.58 12.68
N VAL A 87 -10.77 27.55 13.98
CA VAL A 87 -10.77 26.32 14.77
C VAL A 87 -12.21 25.84 14.73
N SER A 88 -12.49 24.85 13.86
CA SER A 88 -13.76 24.16 13.87
C SER A 88 -13.89 23.50 15.25
N THR A 89 -14.76 24.04 16.09
CA THR A 89 -15.21 23.40 17.32
C THR A 89 -15.95 22.14 16.89
N GLN A 90 -15.23 21.02 16.83
CA GLN A 90 -15.83 19.71 16.57
C GLN A 90 -16.82 19.43 17.70
N THR A 91 -18.10 19.42 17.35
CA THR A 91 -19.20 19.17 18.28
C THR A 91 -19.13 17.69 18.68
N LYS A 92 -19.06 17.41 19.97
CA LYS A 92 -19.20 16.04 20.48
C LYS A 92 -20.60 15.53 20.18
N ILE A 93 -20.72 14.26 19.80
CA ILE A 93 -22.03 13.62 19.64
C ILE A 93 -22.76 13.63 21.00
N SER A 94 -24.06 13.83 20.96
CA SER A 94 -24.88 13.83 22.15
C SER A 94 -25.00 12.42 22.76
N PRO A 95 -25.32 12.30 24.07
CA PRO A 95 -25.59 11.00 24.70
C PRO A 95 -26.68 10.20 23.99
N GLN A 96 -27.69 10.88 23.43
CA GLN A 96 -28.76 10.24 22.68
C GLN A 96 -28.26 9.63 21.36
N GLU A 97 -27.46 10.37 20.59
CA GLU A 97 -26.82 9.88 19.36
C GLU A 97 -25.89 8.71 19.63
N ALA A 98 -25.12 8.77 20.72
CA ALA A 98 -24.27 7.64 21.13
C ALA A 98 -25.08 6.39 21.49
N GLU A 99 -26.20 6.55 22.19
CA GLU A 99 -27.10 5.44 22.53
C GLU A 99 -27.80 4.87 21.31
N GLU A 100 -28.17 5.70 20.34
CA GLU A 100 -28.72 5.28 19.05
C GLU A 100 -27.69 4.43 18.26
N LEU A 101 -26.47 4.93 18.09
CA LEU A 101 -25.38 4.17 17.46
C LEU A 101 -25.13 2.83 18.16
N PHE A 102 -25.17 2.80 19.50
CA PHE A 102 -24.99 1.55 20.24
C PHE A 102 -26.10 0.53 19.99
N ARG A 103 -27.32 0.98 19.74
CA ARG A 103 -28.43 0.09 19.36
C ARG A 103 -28.25 -0.46 17.94
N GLU A 104 -27.74 0.37 17.03
CA GLU A 104 -27.52 -0.01 15.63
C GLU A 104 -26.38 -1.02 15.44
N VAL A 105 -25.41 -1.09 16.36
CA VAL A 105 -24.29 -2.06 16.27
C VAL A 105 -24.77 -3.48 16.02
N ASP A 106 -25.81 -3.93 16.71
CA ASP A 106 -26.32 -5.32 16.57
C ASP A 106 -27.07 -5.52 15.25
N GLU A 107 -27.67 -4.49 14.68
CA GLU A 107 -28.31 -4.53 13.37
C GLU A 107 -27.26 -4.58 12.25
N ILE A 108 -26.27 -3.69 12.34
CA ILE A 108 -25.17 -3.65 11.37
C ILE A 108 -24.34 -4.94 11.43
N LEU A 109 -24.10 -5.50 12.63
CA LEU A 109 -23.43 -6.80 12.79
C LEU A 109 -24.20 -7.94 12.10
N ARG A 110 -25.54 -7.96 12.21
CA ARG A 110 -26.37 -8.93 11.50
C ARG A 110 -26.32 -8.73 9.99
N PHE A 111 -26.31 -7.48 9.52
CA PHE A 111 -26.10 -7.18 8.11
C PHE A 111 -24.76 -7.73 7.63
N ALA A 112 -23.65 -7.37 8.30
CA ALA A 112 -22.30 -7.81 7.95
C ALA A 112 -22.18 -9.35 7.96
N SER A 113 -22.79 -10.03 8.93
CA SER A 113 -22.81 -11.48 9.00
C SER A 113 -23.59 -12.12 7.84
N LYS A 114 -24.75 -11.58 7.49
CA LYS A 114 -25.54 -12.05 6.34
C LYS A 114 -24.82 -11.79 5.03
N ASP A 115 -24.18 -10.67 4.92
CA ASP A 115 -23.48 -10.25 3.72
C ASP A 115 -22.18 -11.01 3.49
N SER A 116 -21.32 -11.13 4.49
CA SER A 116 -20.08 -11.90 4.41
C SER A 116 -20.29 -13.43 4.47
N GLY A 117 -21.38 -13.91 5.05
CA GLY A 117 -21.59 -15.32 5.38
C GLY A 117 -20.80 -15.79 6.61
N LEU A 118 -20.10 -14.89 7.32
CA LEU A 118 -19.38 -15.20 8.55
C LEU A 118 -20.35 -15.22 9.75
N PRO A 119 -20.33 -16.27 10.59
CA PRO A 119 -21.28 -16.39 11.68
C PRO A 119 -20.96 -15.46 12.86
N ILE A 120 -22.01 -14.91 13.49
CA ILE A 120 -21.90 -14.24 14.79
C ILE A 120 -21.76 -15.34 15.85
N ARG A 121 -20.62 -15.39 16.54
CA ARG A 121 -20.35 -16.36 17.62
C ARG A 121 -20.44 -15.74 19.01
N HIS A 122 -20.15 -14.43 19.11
CA HIS A 122 -20.14 -13.69 20.36
C HIS A 122 -20.65 -12.28 20.14
N GLU A 123 -21.18 -11.68 21.19
CA GLU A 123 -21.49 -10.25 21.22
C GLU A 123 -20.22 -9.42 21.02
N VAL A 124 -20.33 -8.32 20.28
CA VAL A 124 -19.28 -7.31 20.12
C VAL A 124 -19.51 -6.22 21.14
N LYS A 125 -18.53 -6.02 22.01
CA LYS A 125 -18.55 -4.89 22.96
C LYS A 125 -18.43 -3.59 22.20
N ARG A 126 -19.04 -2.54 22.71
CA ARG A 126 -19.06 -1.20 22.12
C ARG A 126 -18.58 -0.17 23.14
N ARG A 127 -17.84 0.80 22.69
CA ARG A 127 -17.30 1.85 23.54
C ARG A 127 -17.21 3.16 22.76
N LEU A 128 -17.59 4.26 23.40
CA LEU A 128 -17.32 5.60 22.90
C LEU A 128 -15.96 6.06 23.44
N VAL A 129 -15.09 6.56 22.57
CA VAL A 129 -13.75 7.02 22.92
C VAL A 129 -13.54 8.46 22.50
N ASP A 130 -12.76 9.19 23.27
CA ASP A 130 -12.32 10.53 22.94
C ASP A 130 -11.00 10.53 22.14
N ARG A 131 -10.66 11.67 21.58
CA ARG A 131 -9.46 11.87 20.76
C ARG A 131 -8.16 11.53 21.52
N GLY A 132 -8.07 11.91 22.79
CA GLY A 132 -6.90 11.62 23.62
C GLY A 132 -6.68 10.12 23.86
N THR A 133 -7.76 9.35 24.00
CA THR A 133 -7.71 7.89 24.11
C THR A 133 -7.17 7.26 22.82
N VAL A 134 -7.60 7.76 21.65
CA VAL A 134 -7.13 7.28 20.36
C VAL A 134 -5.66 7.65 20.14
N GLU A 135 -5.26 8.88 20.42
CA GLU A 135 -3.86 9.31 20.31
C GLU A 135 -2.94 8.49 21.21
N ALA A 136 -3.36 8.18 22.44
CA ALA A 136 -2.61 7.33 23.35
C ALA A 136 -2.47 5.89 22.84
N TYR A 137 -3.53 5.34 22.25
CA TYR A 137 -3.52 4.01 21.64
C TYR A 137 -2.53 3.96 20.46
N VAL A 138 -2.64 4.89 19.53
CA VAL A 138 -1.78 5.03 18.36
C VAL A 138 -0.30 5.21 18.77
N SER A 139 -0.03 6.15 19.68
CA SER A 139 1.33 6.42 20.16
C SER A 139 1.98 5.19 20.80
N LYS A 140 1.20 4.39 21.53
CA LYS A 140 1.68 3.15 22.14
C LYS A 140 2.07 2.08 21.11
N GLU A 141 1.32 1.95 20.04
CA GLU A 141 1.58 0.93 19.01
C GLU A 141 2.74 1.34 18.06
N THR A 142 3.06 2.64 17.91
CA THR A 142 4.06 3.14 16.94
C THR A 142 5.48 3.33 17.51
N THR A 143 5.66 3.44 18.83
CA THR A 143 6.92 3.95 19.41
C THR A 143 7.84 2.92 20.06
N HIS A 144 7.60 1.63 19.99
CA HIS A 144 8.35 0.66 20.82
C HIS A 144 9.28 -0.29 20.06
N GLY A 145 10.59 -0.16 20.37
CA GLY A 145 11.63 -1.17 20.34
C GLY A 145 12.07 -1.67 18.96
N GLU A 146 11.85 -2.94 18.69
CA GLU A 146 12.32 -3.63 17.49
C GLU A 146 11.56 -3.18 16.22
N ASP A 147 10.29 -2.80 16.34
CA ASP A 147 9.48 -2.35 15.20
C ASP A 147 10.00 -1.01 14.66
N ALA A 148 10.49 -0.10 15.53
CA ALA A 148 11.11 1.15 15.09
C ALA A 148 12.40 0.93 14.30
N LYS A 149 13.26 -0.02 14.73
CA LYS A 149 14.49 -0.38 13.99
C LYS A 149 14.20 -0.95 12.61
N ARG A 150 13.11 -1.70 12.48
CA ARG A 150 12.69 -2.29 11.21
C ARG A 150 12.14 -1.25 10.27
N LEU A 151 11.30 -0.35 10.79
CA LEU A 151 10.80 0.78 10.04
C LEU A 151 11.96 1.60 9.48
N GLN A 152 13.01 1.82 10.29
CA GLN A 152 14.22 2.51 9.85
C GLN A 152 14.99 1.74 8.77
N ARG A 153 15.08 0.39 8.86
CA ARG A 153 15.69 -0.42 7.80
C ARG A 153 14.90 -0.31 6.50
N ALA A 154 13.58 -0.52 6.58
CA ALA A 154 12.68 -0.39 5.43
C ALA A 154 12.80 0.99 4.76
N GLU A 155 12.82 2.07 5.54
CA GLU A 155 13.01 3.43 5.03
C GLU A 155 14.30 3.55 4.22
N LEU A 156 15.42 3.02 4.72
CA LEU A 156 16.71 3.13 4.03
C LEU A 156 16.75 2.29 2.74
N VAL A 157 16.13 1.11 2.73
CA VAL A 157 16.01 0.29 1.52
C VAL A 157 15.12 0.97 0.48
N LEU A 158 13.96 1.49 0.88
CA LEU A 158 13.06 2.23 0.00
C LEU A 158 13.73 3.48 -0.59
N LYS A 159 14.53 4.20 0.21
CA LYS A 159 15.35 5.32 -0.27
C LYS A 159 16.40 4.86 -1.28
N LYS A 160 17.01 3.69 -1.05
CA LYS A 160 18.01 3.14 -1.96
C LYS A 160 17.41 2.78 -3.31
N PHE A 161 16.23 2.18 -3.35
CA PHE A 161 15.46 1.95 -4.59
C PHE A 161 14.84 3.23 -5.17
N GLY A 162 14.93 4.36 -4.46
CA GLY A 162 14.33 5.64 -4.90
C GLY A 162 12.83 5.70 -4.76
N LEU A 163 12.21 4.76 -4.06
CA LEU A 163 10.77 4.75 -3.76
C LEU A 163 10.38 5.80 -2.71
N LEU A 164 11.33 6.20 -1.86
CA LEU A 164 11.20 7.35 -0.96
C LEU A 164 12.27 8.40 -1.24
N PRO A 165 11.95 9.69 -1.13
CA PRO A 165 12.95 10.76 -1.16
C PRO A 165 14.03 10.57 -0.09
N ARG A 166 15.28 10.97 -0.38
CA ARG A 166 16.41 10.78 0.54
C ARG A 166 16.25 11.47 1.89
N ASP A 167 15.56 12.61 1.92
CA ASP A 167 15.28 13.44 3.10
C ASP A 167 13.96 13.10 3.79
N PHE A 168 13.18 12.15 3.26
CA PHE A 168 11.91 11.74 3.85
C PHE A 168 12.13 11.06 5.21
N ASP A 169 11.32 11.36 6.22
CA ASP A 169 11.34 10.75 7.55
C ASP A 169 10.04 9.96 7.74
N LEU A 170 10.12 8.66 7.50
CA LEU A 170 8.98 7.76 7.54
C LEU A 170 8.33 7.72 8.94
N GLY A 171 9.15 7.75 9.99
CA GLY A 171 8.64 7.72 11.36
C GLY A 171 7.83 8.96 11.70
N LYS A 172 8.33 10.16 11.36
CA LYS A 172 7.60 11.42 11.56
C LYS A 172 6.33 11.49 10.73
N PHE A 173 6.41 11.09 9.46
CA PHE A 173 5.26 11.05 8.56
C PHE A 173 4.14 10.20 9.15
N LEU A 174 4.43 8.98 9.59
CA LEU A 174 3.42 8.09 10.14
C LEU A 174 2.77 8.64 11.42
N VAL A 175 3.55 9.24 12.31
CA VAL A 175 3.02 9.87 13.52
C VAL A 175 2.12 11.06 13.18
N ALA A 176 2.49 11.88 12.19
CA ALA A 176 1.69 13.02 11.75
C ALA A 176 0.37 12.56 11.10
N LEU A 177 0.44 11.60 10.17
CA LEU A 177 -0.72 11.03 9.50
C LEU A 177 -1.72 10.43 10.48
N LEU A 178 -1.24 9.68 11.48
CA LEU A 178 -2.09 9.04 12.48
C LEU A 178 -2.88 10.03 13.34
N LYS A 179 -2.37 11.25 13.52
CA LYS A 179 -3.09 12.31 14.26
C LYS A 179 -4.23 12.93 13.46
N GLU A 180 -4.15 12.88 12.15
CA GLU A 180 -5.15 13.51 11.28
C GLU A 180 -6.37 12.61 11.03
N GLN A 181 -6.20 11.30 11.01
CA GLN A 181 -7.16 10.43 10.33
C GLN A 181 -7.60 9.19 11.13
N VAL A 182 -8.36 9.31 12.19
CA VAL A 182 -9.00 8.17 12.87
C VAL A 182 -10.51 8.26 12.77
N ALA A 183 -11.18 7.18 12.28
CA ALA A 183 -12.63 7.14 12.12
C ALA A 183 -13.37 6.17 13.07
N GLY A 184 -12.68 5.29 13.74
CA GLY A 184 -13.17 4.20 14.60
C GLY A 184 -12.26 2.98 14.46
N TYR A 185 -12.37 2.00 15.33
CA TYR A 185 -11.57 0.77 15.21
C TYR A 185 -12.11 -0.39 16.03
N TYR A 186 -11.90 -1.61 15.55
CA TYR A 186 -12.13 -2.83 16.31
C TYR A 186 -10.85 -3.28 17.02
N ASP A 187 -10.92 -3.45 18.33
CA ASP A 187 -9.83 -4.02 19.13
C ASP A 187 -10.06 -5.52 19.36
N SER A 188 -9.31 -6.37 18.68
CA SER A 188 -9.40 -7.82 18.76
C SER A 188 -9.03 -8.36 20.16
N LYS A 189 -8.16 -7.68 20.90
CA LYS A 189 -7.73 -8.09 22.25
C LYS A 189 -8.86 -7.96 23.27
N THR A 190 -9.64 -6.89 23.16
CA THR A 190 -10.78 -6.61 24.05
C THR A 190 -12.13 -7.01 23.44
N ARG A 191 -12.15 -7.35 22.14
CA ARG A 191 -13.36 -7.63 21.33
C ARG A 191 -14.35 -6.47 21.38
N THR A 192 -13.83 -5.28 21.20
CA THR A 192 -14.58 -4.04 21.36
C THR A 192 -14.49 -3.20 20.09
N VAL A 193 -15.62 -2.77 19.55
CA VAL A 193 -15.67 -1.70 18.56
C VAL A 193 -15.66 -0.35 19.29
N ASN A 194 -14.72 0.51 18.89
CA ASN A 194 -14.51 1.83 19.48
C ASN A 194 -15.06 2.89 18.53
N LEU A 195 -16.09 3.59 18.96
CA LEU A 195 -16.75 4.68 18.27
C LEU A 195 -16.19 6.02 18.76
N LEU A 196 -16.19 7.01 17.90
CA LEU A 196 -15.56 8.30 18.16
C LEU A 196 -16.60 9.32 18.65
N ASP A 197 -16.30 10.04 19.73
CA ASP A 197 -17.23 11.02 20.32
C ASP A 197 -17.31 12.35 19.53
N TRP A 198 -16.49 12.51 18.49
CA TRP A 198 -16.41 13.72 17.65
C TRP A 198 -16.82 13.51 16.19
N VAL A 199 -17.29 12.32 15.82
CA VAL A 199 -17.74 11.98 14.47
C VAL A 199 -19.24 11.72 14.51
N GLY A 200 -19.99 12.34 13.60
CA GLY A 200 -21.45 12.20 13.54
C GLY A 200 -21.92 10.77 13.21
N PRO A 201 -23.13 10.37 13.66
CA PRO A 201 -23.67 9.01 13.45
C PRO A 201 -23.69 8.58 11.98
N GLU A 202 -24.11 9.47 11.08
CA GLU A 202 -24.19 9.18 9.64
C GLU A 202 -22.84 8.75 9.03
N GLN A 203 -21.77 9.37 9.49
CA GLN A 203 -20.42 9.05 9.06
C GLN A 203 -19.89 7.78 9.71
N GLN A 204 -20.33 7.46 10.93
CA GLN A 204 -19.89 6.29 11.66
C GLN A 204 -20.57 4.99 11.22
N ARG A 205 -21.81 5.02 10.70
CA ARG A 205 -22.52 3.80 10.27
C ARG A 205 -21.79 2.95 9.23
N PRO A 206 -21.28 3.53 8.11
CA PRO A 206 -20.50 2.73 7.16
C PRO A 206 -19.21 2.18 7.77
N VAL A 207 -18.53 2.98 8.61
CA VAL A 207 -17.34 2.55 9.36
C VAL A 207 -17.67 1.39 10.29
N LEU A 208 -18.83 1.41 10.96
CA LEU A 208 -19.29 0.29 11.78
C LEU A 208 -19.48 -1.00 10.97
N ALA A 209 -19.99 -0.92 9.74
CA ALA A 209 -20.11 -2.11 8.89
C ALA A 209 -18.74 -2.73 8.59
N HIS A 210 -17.73 -1.89 8.35
CA HIS A 210 -16.33 -2.30 8.18
C HIS A 210 -15.77 -2.95 9.46
N GLU A 211 -15.84 -2.25 10.61
CA GLU A 211 -15.28 -2.71 11.88
C GLU A 211 -15.94 -3.98 12.41
N LEU A 212 -17.24 -4.10 12.23
CA LEU A 212 -17.97 -5.28 12.62
C LEU A 212 -17.67 -6.47 11.71
N THR A 213 -17.24 -6.22 10.47
CA THR A 213 -16.68 -7.29 9.61
C THR A 213 -15.37 -7.81 10.19
N HIS A 214 -14.47 -6.94 10.67
CA HIS A 214 -13.29 -7.39 11.40
C HIS A 214 -13.63 -8.20 12.65
N ALA A 215 -14.68 -7.82 13.38
CA ALA A 215 -15.16 -8.61 14.51
C ALA A 215 -15.62 -10.01 14.10
N LEU A 216 -16.28 -10.17 12.95
CA LEU A 216 -16.69 -11.48 12.41
C LEU A 216 -15.50 -12.31 11.91
N GLN A 217 -14.53 -11.67 11.25
CA GLN A 217 -13.28 -12.30 10.85
C GLN A 217 -12.50 -12.81 12.07
N ASP A 218 -12.39 -11.99 13.13
CA ASP A 218 -11.74 -12.37 14.37
C ASP A 218 -12.45 -13.54 15.06
N GLN A 219 -13.76 -13.48 15.16
CA GLN A 219 -14.57 -14.58 15.73
C GLN A 219 -14.44 -15.89 14.96
N SER A 220 -14.19 -15.82 13.65
CA SER A 220 -14.12 -16.99 12.78
C SER A 220 -12.72 -17.58 12.69
N PHE A 221 -11.69 -16.74 12.67
CA PHE A 221 -10.32 -17.15 12.33
C PHE A 221 -9.25 -16.70 13.34
N GLY A 222 -9.60 -15.89 14.35
CA GLY A 222 -8.64 -15.35 15.31
C GLY A 222 -7.68 -14.37 14.62
N LEU A 223 -8.20 -13.22 14.22
CA LEU A 223 -7.59 -12.27 13.29
C LEU A 223 -6.15 -11.91 13.67
N GLU A 224 -5.89 -11.58 14.94
CA GLU A 224 -4.54 -11.24 15.41
C GLU A 224 -3.55 -12.40 15.19
N LYS A 225 -3.96 -13.64 15.51
CA LYS A 225 -3.11 -14.83 15.34
C LYS A 225 -2.88 -15.12 13.85
N TRP A 226 -3.92 -15.01 13.03
CA TRP A 226 -3.85 -15.27 11.60
C TRP A 226 -2.93 -14.27 10.90
N LEU A 227 -3.06 -13.01 11.23
CA LEU A 227 -2.17 -11.96 10.72
C LEU A 227 -0.71 -12.17 11.19
N LYS A 228 -0.48 -12.47 12.47
CA LYS A 228 0.87 -12.73 13.02
C LYS A 228 1.55 -13.97 12.46
N ALA A 229 0.80 -14.92 11.94
CA ALA A 229 1.38 -16.15 11.37
C ALA A 229 2.22 -15.90 10.11
N SER A 230 2.06 -14.75 9.44
CA SER A 230 2.88 -14.32 8.30
C SER A 230 4.03 -13.39 8.70
N ASP A 231 4.21 -13.14 9.98
CA ASP A 231 5.23 -12.28 10.51
C ASP A 231 6.58 -13.02 10.60
N VAL A 232 7.32 -13.09 9.50
CA VAL A 232 8.66 -13.66 9.44
C VAL A 232 9.67 -12.54 9.29
N ASP A 233 10.66 -12.44 10.18
CA ASP A 233 11.82 -11.56 10.02
C ASP A 233 12.95 -12.33 9.35
N LEU A 234 13.11 -12.18 8.06
CA LEU A 234 14.15 -12.83 7.28
C LEU A 234 15.54 -12.45 7.78
N ASN A 235 15.72 -11.26 8.35
CA ASN A 235 16.98 -10.79 8.88
C ASN A 235 17.45 -11.55 10.13
N LYS A 236 16.55 -12.23 10.83
CA LYS A 236 16.88 -13.08 11.98
C LYS A 236 17.22 -14.52 11.60
N LYS A 237 16.97 -14.91 10.38
CA LYS A 237 17.36 -16.22 9.88
C LYS A 237 18.85 -16.24 9.62
N LYS A 238 19.51 -17.32 10.03
CA LYS A 238 20.93 -17.52 9.78
C LYS A 238 21.23 -17.68 8.29
N GLU A 239 20.35 -18.42 7.63
CA GLU A 239 20.33 -18.67 6.20
C GLU A 239 18.94 -18.35 5.67
N VAL A 240 18.86 -17.72 4.53
CA VAL A 240 17.63 -17.38 3.83
C VAL A 240 17.52 -18.31 2.62
N THR A 241 16.38 -18.94 2.47
CA THR A 241 16.08 -19.84 1.36
C THR A 241 15.10 -19.19 0.38
N PRO A 242 14.99 -19.66 -0.88
CA PRO A 242 13.98 -19.18 -1.81
C PRO A 242 12.55 -19.23 -1.23
N ALA A 243 12.20 -20.30 -0.53
CA ALA A 243 10.91 -20.43 0.17
C ALA A 243 10.70 -19.38 1.28
N ASP A 244 11.78 -18.85 1.86
CA ASP A 244 11.66 -17.77 2.84
C ASP A 244 11.31 -16.45 2.17
N ILE A 245 11.92 -16.15 1.01
CA ILE A 245 11.60 -14.95 0.21
C ILE A 245 10.12 -14.95 -0.16
N GLU A 246 9.56 -16.09 -0.60
CA GLU A 246 8.13 -16.19 -0.91
C GLU A 246 7.20 -15.81 0.27
N THR A 247 7.69 -15.94 1.50
CA THR A 247 6.89 -15.60 2.69
C THR A 247 6.87 -14.11 3.02
N ASP A 248 7.72 -13.30 2.40
CA ASP A 248 7.88 -11.89 2.76
C ASP A 248 6.65 -11.04 2.37
N GLU A 249 6.02 -11.35 1.25
CA GLU A 249 4.79 -10.67 0.82
C GLU A 249 3.53 -11.07 1.61
N LEU A 250 3.56 -12.22 2.32
CA LEU A 250 2.38 -12.77 2.99
C LEU A 250 1.71 -11.80 3.96
N SER A 251 2.48 -10.89 4.51
CA SER A 251 1.94 -9.93 5.43
C SER A 251 1.07 -8.90 4.73
N THR A 252 1.53 -8.36 3.62
CA THR A 252 0.82 -7.38 2.81
C THR A 252 -0.44 -7.97 2.19
N VAL A 253 -0.33 -9.16 1.63
CA VAL A 253 -1.49 -9.82 0.98
C VAL A 253 -2.57 -10.23 1.98
N ARG A 254 -2.19 -10.70 3.18
CA ARG A 254 -3.18 -11.02 4.22
C ARG A 254 -3.91 -9.79 4.70
N GLN A 255 -3.22 -8.66 4.79
CA GLN A 255 -3.87 -7.41 5.11
C GLN A 255 -4.86 -7.01 4.01
N ALA A 256 -4.50 -7.14 2.73
CA ALA A 256 -5.40 -6.88 1.62
C ALA A 256 -6.65 -7.78 1.64
N VAL A 257 -6.53 -9.04 2.07
CA VAL A 257 -7.69 -9.92 2.29
C VAL A 257 -8.60 -9.39 3.39
N VAL A 258 -8.03 -9.03 4.54
CA VAL A 258 -8.79 -8.55 5.71
C VAL A 258 -9.53 -7.26 5.39
N GLU A 259 -8.81 -6.27 4.89
CA GLU A 259 -9.36 -4.94 4.59
C GLU A 259 -10.30 -4.97 3.38
N GLY A 260 -9.94 -5.71 2.34
CA GLY A 260 -10.76 -5.83 1.14
C GLY A 260 -12.14 -6.45 1.41
N GLN A 261 -12.21 -7.45 2.27
CA GLN A 261 -13.48 -8.04 2.71
C GLN A 261 -14.32 -7.05 3.54
N ALA A 262 -13.68 -6.32 4.44
CA ALA A 262 -14.37 -5.32 5.26
C ALA A 262 -14.89 -4.16 4.38
N MET A 263 -14.12 -3.78 3.35
CA MET A 263 -14.54 -2.81 2.33
C MET A 263 -15.73 -3.32 1.51
N ALA A 264 -15.73 -4.57 1.09
CA ALA A 264 -16.85 -5.14 0.32
C ALA A 264 -18.16 -5.06 1.11
N VAL A 265 -18.15 -5.41 2.40
CA VAL A 265 -19.31 -5.33 3.28
C VAL A 265 -19.74 -3.88 3.51
N LEU A 266 -18.79 -2.95 3.70
CA LEU A 266 -19.08 -1.52 3.82
C LEU A 266 -19.79 -0.99 2.58
N VAL A 267 -19.28 -1.32 1.38
CA VAL A 267 -19.89 -0.91 0.10
C VAL A 267 -21.30 -1.47 -0.04
N ASP A 268 -21.49 -2.76 0.25
CA ASP A 268 -22.80 -3.37 0.20
C ASP A 268 -23.77 -2.78 1.24
N TYR A 269 -23.29 -2.41 2.43
CA TYR A 269 -24.09 -1.70 3.43
C TYR A 269 -24.57 -0.33 2.92
N MET A 270 -23.70 0.42 2.27
CA MET A 270 -24.04 1.74 1.71
C MET A 270 -25.00 1.63 0.52
N LEU A 271 -24.88 0.59 -0.30
CA LEU A 271 -25.71 0.37 -1.50
C LEU A 271 -27.06 -0.31 -1.19
N ALA A 272 -27.18 -1.00 -0.07
CA ALA A 272 -28.37 -1.77 0.30
C ALA A 272 -29.67 -0.92 0.30
N PRO A 273 -29.72 0.33 0.79
CA PRO A 273 -30.94 1.16 0.73
C PRO A 273 -31.43 1.44 -0.71
N MET A 274 -30.53 1.39 -1.70
CA MET A 274 -30.83 1.60 -3.12
C MET A 274 -31.16 0.28 -3.85
N GLY A 275 -31.14 -0.87 -3.15
CA GLY A 275 -31.32 -2.20 -3.76
C GLY A 275 -30.15 -2.64 -4.64
N ALA A 276 -29.03 -1.95 -4.54
CA ALA A 276 -27.79 -2.20 -5.27
C ALA A 276 -26.79 -3.02 -4.41
N SER A 277 -25.71 -3.49 -5.02
CA SER A 277 -24.63 -4.20 -4.34
C SER A 277 -23.35 -4.13 -5.16
N LEU A 278 -22.22 -4.43 -4.53
CA LEU A 278 -20.90 -4.49 -5.16
C LEU A 278 -20.91 -5.29 -6.49
N LEU A 279 -21.51 -6.47 -6.50
CA LEU A 279 -21.59 -7.31 -7.70
C LEU A 279 -22.52 -6.81 -8.79
N LYS A 280 -23.52 -5.98 -8.43
CA LYS A 280 -24.50 -5.45 -9.38
C LYS A 280 -24.13 -4.08 -9.93
N SER A 281 -23.10 -3.45 -9.39
CA SER A 281 -22.74 -2.07 -9.69
C SER A 281 -21.22 -1.91 -9.81
N PRO A 282 -20.57 -2.58 -10.80
CA PRO A 282 -19.11 -2.55 -10.96
C PRO A 282 -18.58 -1.12 -11.20
N GLU A 283 -19.36 -0.23 -11.81
CA GLU A 283 -18.99 1.18 -12.00
C GLU A 283 -18.83 1.90 -10.66
N VAL A 284 -19.62 1.51 -9.66
CA VAL A 284 -19.51 2.07 -8.30
C VAL A 284 -18.18 1.66 -7.69
N VAL A 285 -17.71 0.43 -7.90
CA VAL A 285 -16.40 -0.03 -7.39
C VAL A 285 -15.27 0.83 -7.94
N SER A 286 -15.28 1.11 -9.24
CA SER A 286 -14.27 1.96 -9.88
C SER A 286 -14.30 3.39 -9.33
N ALA A 287 -15.48 3.99 -9.24
CA ALA A 287 -15.65 5.34 -8.66
C ALA A 287 -15.23 5.40 -7.19
N LEU A 288 -15.48 4.34 -6.42
CA LEU A 288 -15.08 4.24 -5.03
C LEU A 288 -13.54 4.15 -4.88
N LYS A 289 -12.86 3.42 -5.74
CA LYS A 289 -11.40 3.34 -5.76
C LYS A 289 -10.75 4.69 -6.06
N GLU A 290 -11.27 5.40 -7.05
CA GLU A 290 -10.84 6.77 -7.36
C GLU A 290 -11.16 7.72 -6.20
N GLY A 291 -12.34 7.60 -5.62
CA GLY A 291 -12.79 8.37 -4.46
C GLY A 291 -11.93 8.16 -3.22
N MET A 292 -11.32 6.99 -3.02
CA MET A 292 -10.38 6.75 -1.91
C MET A 292 -9.14 7.64 -1.99
N LEU A 293 -8.65 7.93 -3.18
CA LEU A 293 -7.53 8.87 -3.37
C LEU A 293 -7.98 10.32 -3.17
N VAL A 294 -9.22 10.64 -3.58
CA VAL A 294 -9.80 11.99 -3.42
C VAL A 294 -10.26 12.22 -1.98
N GLY A 295 -10.78 11.21 -1.31
CA GLY A 295 -11.27 11.29 0.08
C GLY A 295 -10.18 11.58 1.12
N THR A 296 -8.91 11.42 0.73
CA THR A 296 -7.75 11.85 1.52
C THR A 296 -7.35 13.30 1.27
N ALA A 297 -8.13 14.04 0.46
CA ALA A 297 -7.83 15.43 0.08
C ALA A 297 -7.76 16.39 1.28
N ASP A 298 -8.44 16.08 2.37
CA ASP A 298 -8.43 16.89 3.60
C ASP A 298 -7.21 16.61 4.50
N SER A 299 -6.43 15.55 4.22
CA SER A 299 -5.18 15.25 4.93
C SER A 299 -3.99 15.91 4.25
N VAL A 300 -3.44 16.92 4.87
CA VAL A 300 -2.24 17.62 4.38
C VAL A 300 -1.04 16.67 4.31
N GLU A 301 -0.88 15.81 5.32
CA GLU A 301 0.20 14.83 5.36
C GLU A 301 0.08 13.82 4.22
N PHE A 302 -1.12 13.29 3.97
CA PHE A 302 -1.32 12.35 2.86
C PHE A 302 -1.14 13.01 1.50
N GLN A 303 -1.64 14.23 1.30
CA GLN A 303 -1.48 14.96 0.03
C GLN A 303 -0.01 15.17 -0.33
N ASN A 304 0.84 15.45 0.65
CA ASN A 304 2.27 15.68 0.47
C ASN A 304 3.10 14.38 0.51
N ALA A 305 2.48 13.24 0.75
CA ALA A 305 3.19 11.97 0.84
C ALA A 305 3.81 11.55 -0.51
N PRO A 306 4.97 10.87 -0.51
CA PRO A 306 5.51 10.21 -1.69
C PRO A 306 4.51 9.21 -2.29
N ILE A 307 4.61 8.97 -3.60
CA ILE A 307 3.72 8.02 -4.32
C ILE A 307 3.71 6.65 -3.61
N TYR A 308 4.89 6.14 -3.25
CA TYR A 308 5.00 4.86 -2.53
C TYR A 308 4.12 4.84 -1.26
N MET A 309 4.13 5.93 -0.50
CA MET A 309 3.34 6.01 0.73
C MET A 309 1.84 6.03 0.46
N LYS A 310 1.41 6.77 -0.55
CA LYS A 310 0.00 6.84 -0.96
C LYS A 310 -0.50 5.47 -1.40
N GLU A 311 0.24 4.82 -2.27
CA GLU A 311 -0.13 3.51 -2.79
C GLU A 311 -0.07 2.42 -1.70
N ALA A 312 0.97 2.38 -0.88
CA ALA A 312 1.11 1.39 0.19
C ALA A 312 0.02 1.49 1.25
N LEU A 313 -0.39 2.70 1.61
CA LEU A 313 -1.48 2.94 2.57
C LEU A 313 -2.86 2.57 2.00
N THR A 314 -3.08 2.75 0.71
CA THR A 314 -4.36 2.48 0.06
C THR A 314 -4.46 1.08 -0.54
N PHE A 315 -3.35 0.38 -0.73
CA PHE A 315 -3.27 -0.95 -1.34
C PHE A 315 -4.25 -1.97 -0.72
N PRO A 316 -4.29 -2.16 0.61
CA PRO A 316 -5.17 -3.15 1.22
C PRO A 316 -6.65 -2.90 0.94
N TYR A 317 -7.03 -1.65 0.84
CA TYR A 317 -8.41 -1.22 0.59
C TYR A 317 -8.79 -1.31 -0.88
N ARG A 318 -7.99 -0.70 -1.76
CA ARG A 318 -8.29 -0.57 -3.19
C ARG A 318 -8.16 -1.92 -3.91
N TYR A 319 -6.98 -2.53 -3.82
CA TYR A 319 -6.73 -3.82 -4.47
C TYR A 319 -7.37 -4.98 -3.71
N GLY A 320 -7.46 -4.90 -2.38
CA GLY A 320 -8.18 -5.87 -1.57
C GLY A 320 -9.67 -5.92 -1.89
N LEU A 321 -10.30 -4.75 -2.16
CA LEU A 321 -11.70 -4.68 -2.62
C LEU A 321 -11.88 -5.36 -3.98
N ASP A 322 -11.00 -5.08 -4.95
CA ASP A 322 -11.03 -5.72 -6.27
C ASP A 322 -10.86 -7.23 -6.17
N PHE A 323 -9.90 -7.67 -5.38
CA PHE A 323 -9.68 -9.09 -5.11
C PHE A 323 -10.92 -9.75 -4.53
N THR A 324 -11.51 -9.15 -3.50
CA THR A 324 -12.73 -9.65 -2.86
C THR A 324 -13.91 -9.67 -3.85
N ALA A 325 -14.09 -8.63 -4.65
CA ALA A 325 -15.14 -8.55 -5.67
C ALA A 325 -14.97 -9.63 -6.74
N ALA A 326 -13.75 -9.88 -7.21
CA ALA A 326 -13.46 -10.93 -8.18
C ALA A 326 -13.78 -12.33 -7.62
N LEU A 327 -13.41 -12.59 -6.36
CA LEU A 327 -13.71 -13.84 -5.70
C LEU A 327 -15.23 -14.03 -5.49
N LEU A 328 -15.93 -12.96 -5.09
CA LEU A 328 -17.40 -12.97 -4.98
C LEU A 328 -18.07 -13.31 -6.30
N GLY A 329 -17.59 -12.71 -7.40
CA GLY A 329 -18.15 -12.92 -8.74
C GLY A 329 -18.00 -14.36 -9.26
N GLN A 330 -16.90 -15.03 -8.92
CA GLN A 330 -16.59 -16.38 -9.43
C GLN A 330 -16.88 -17.51 -8.47
N GLY A 331 -16.69 -17.30 -7.16
CA GLY A 331 -16.79 -18.36 -6.14
C GLY A 331 -17.81 -18.06 -5.04
N GLY A 332 -18.50 -16.92 -5.13
CA GLY A 332 -19.46 -16.47 -4.13
C GLY A 332 -18.86 -16.20 -2.75
N LYS A 333 -19.72 -15.98 -1.77
CA LYS A 333 -19.33 -15.57 -0.41
C LYS A 333 -18.39 -16.56 0.27
N GLN A 334 -18.59 -17.86 0.07
CA GLN A 334 -17.73 -18.88 0.69
C GLN A 334 -16.27 -18.73 0.26
N LYS A 335 -16.03 -18.52 -1.04
CA LYS A 335 -14.66 -18.34 -1.56
C LYS A 335 -14.09 -17.00 -1.15
N ALA A 336 -14.87 -15.94 -1.27
CA ALA A 336 -14.42 -14.58 -1.03
C ALA A 336 -14.09 -14.29 0.44
N PHE A 337 -14.85 -14.85 1.39
CA PHE A 337 -14.64 -14.62 2.81
C PHE A 337 -13.89 -15.79 3.48
N ALA A 338 -14.53 -16.89 3.78
CA ALA A 338 -13.90 -17.98 4.50
C ALA A 338 -12.76 -18.63 3.69
N GLY A 339 -12.92 -18.79 2.38
CA GLY A 339 -11.94 -19.41 1.50
C GLY A 339 -10.60 -18.66 1.50
N ALA A 340 -10.62 -17.35 1.36
CA ALA A 340 -9.41 -16.52 1.36
C ALA A 340 -8.66 -16.52 2.71
N PHE A 341 -9.30 -16.89 3.82
CA PHE A 341 -8.61 -17.11 5.10
C PHE A 341 -7.97 -18.48 5.19
N THR A 342 -8.59 -19.52 4.60
CA THR A 342 -8.07 -20.90 4.64
C THR A 342 -6.99 -21.16 3.61
N GLU A 343 -7.10 -20.52 2.45
CA GLU A 343 -6.16 -20.58 1.33
C GLU A 343 -5.79 -19.15 0.92
N PRO A 344 -4.97 -18.45 1.72
CA PRO A 344 -4.67 -17.05 1.43
C PRO A 344 -3.80 -16.90 0.17
N PRO A 345 -3.96 -15.76 -0.56
CA PRO A 345 -3.03 -15.41 -1.61
C PRO A 345 -1.61 -15.30 -1.06
N ARG A 346 -0.59 -15.50 -1.91
CA ARG A 346 0.81 -15.56 -1.50
C ARG A 346 1.62 -14.34 -1.94
N THR A 347 1.22 -13.69 -3.02
CA THR A 347 1.95 -12.56 -3.63
C THR A 347 1.02 -11.36 -3.84
N THR A 348 1.60 -10.17 -3.92
CA THR A 348 0.87 -8.94 -4.29
C THR A 348 0.29 -9.04 -5.69
N ARG A 349 0.93 -9.81 -6.60
CA ARG A 349 0.40 -10.14 -7.92
C ARG A 349 -1.00 -10.78 -7.84
N GLN A 350 -1.18 -11.75 -6.95
CA GLN A 350 -2.48 -12.40 -6.79
C GLN A 350 -3.58 -11.47 -6.25
N ILE A 351 -3.20 -10.42 -5.55
CA ILE A 351 -4.13 -9.37 -5.09
C ILE A 351 -4.42 -8.38 -6.23
N MET A 352 -3.39 -7.93 -6.96
CA MET A 352 -3.52 -6.95 -8.04
C MET A 352 -4.19 -7.54 -9.28
N GLU A 353 -3.92 -8.82 -9.55
CA GLU A 353 -4.46 -9.60 -10.66
C GLU A 353 -5.21 -10.85 -10.14
N PRO A 354 -6.45 -10.71 -9.63
CA PRO A 354 -7.17 -11.80 -8.95
C PRO A 354 -7.34 -13.08 -9.78
N GLN A 355 -7.26 -12.97 -11.11
CA GLN A 355 -7.34 -14.14 -12.01
C GLN A 355 -6.16 -15.08 -11.80
N THR A 356 -4.99 -14.59 -11.41
CA THR A 356 -3.80 -15.41 -11.12
C THR A 356 -4.02 -16.28 -9.86
N TYR A 357 -4.68 -15.74 -8.83
CA TYR A 357 -5.11 -16.52 -7.67
C TYR A 357 -6.21 -17.53 -8.04
N LEU A 358 -7.20 -17.11 -8.83
CA LEU A 358 -8.34 -17.94 -9.21
C LEU A 358 -7.94 -19.10 -10.12
N SER A 359 -6.95 -18.91 -10.98
CA SER A 359 -6.39 -19.96 -11.84
C SER A 359 -5.40 -20.88 -11.12
N GLY A 360 -4.95 -20.50 -9.91
CA GLY A 360 -3.90 -21.22 -9.19
C GLY A 360 -2.52 -21.03 -9.83
N GLU A 361 -2.25 -19.85 -10.41
CA GLU A 361 -0.92 -19.54 -10.96
C GLU A 361 0.15 -19.76 -9.89
N HIS A 362 1.18 -20.49 -10.26
CA HIS A 362 2.38 -20.71 -9.46
C HIS A 362 3.57 -20.02 -10.11
N ILE A 363 4.34 -19.31 -9.31
CA ILE A 363 5.60 -18.70 -9.73
C ILE A 363 6.71 -19.48 -9.05
N ASP A 364 7.63 -20.03 -9.84
CA ASP A 364 8.78 -20.73 -9.30
C ASP A 364 9.74 -19.75 -8.61
N PRO A 365 10.22 -20.09 -7.41
CA PRO A 365 11.16 -19.24 -6.68
C PRO A 365 12.43 -18.98 -7.49
N LEU A 366 12.96 -17.75 -7.38
CA LEU A 366 14.27 -17.44 -7.94
C LEU A 366 15.38 -18.13 -7.16
N PRO A 367 16.45 -18.61 -7.82
CA PRO A 367 17.63 -19.12 -7.15
C PRO A 367 18.32 -18.00 -6.36
N LEU A 368 18.91 -18.37 -5.21
CA LEU A 368 19.67 -17.44 -4.37
C LEU A 368 21.16 -17.78 -4.43
N PRO A 369 22.06 -16.77 -4.45
CA PRO A 369 23.49 -16.99 -4.28
C PRO A 369 23.81 -17.46 -2.85
N ASP A 370 25.04 -17.96 -2.62
CA ASP A 370 25.53 -18.21 -1.26
C ASP A 370 25.89 -16.90 -0.56
N PHE A 371 24.86 -16.20 -0.07
CA PHE A 371 25.03 -14.91 0.61
C PHE A 371 26.11 -14.90 1.69
N LYS A 372 26.36 -16.02 2.34
CA LYS A 372 27.36 -16.11 3.39
C LYS A 372 28.78 -16.08 2.84
N GLN A 373 29.01 -16.72 1.71
CA GLN A 373 30.31 -16.78 1.06
C GLN A 373 30.59 -15.49 0.29
N ASP A 374 29.62 -15.04 -0.50
CA ASP A 374 29.77 -13.89 -1.38
C ASP A 374 29.87 -12.60 -0.58
N PHE A 375 29.04 -12.45 0.43
CA PHE A 375 29.04 -11.24 1.28
C PHE A 375 29.84 -11.39 2.59
N LYS A 376 30.90 -12.22 2.60
CA LYS A 376 31.73 -12.46 3.82
C LYS A 376 32.34 -11.19 4.43
N ASN A 377 32.58 -10.15 3.63
CA ASN A 377 33.13 -8.87 4.05
C ASN A 377 32.06 -7.81 4.34
N TYR A 378 30.79 -8.18 4.28
CA TYR A 378 29.65 -7.30 4.51
C TYR A 378 28.81 -7.80 5.68
N ASP A 379 28.12 -6.88 6.32
CA ASP A 379 27.05 -7.17 7.26
C ASP A 379 25.71 -7.06 6.52
N ARG A 380 24.87 -8.10 6.65
CA ARG A 380 23.52 -8.05 6.12
C ARG A 380 22.72 -6.94 6.80
N PHE A 381 22.21 -6.03 6.00
CA PHE A 381 21.38 -4.93 6.46
C PHE A 381 19.90 -5.31 6.40
N ASP A 382 19.46 -5.83 5.23
CA ASP A 382 18.10 -6.27 5.00
C ASP A 382 18.01 -7.28 3.84
N VAL A 383 16.95 -8.09 3.82
CA VAL A 383 16.65 -9.03 2.75
C VAL A 383 15.16 -9.24 2.65
N GLY A 384 14.61 -9.27 1.44
CA GLY A 384 13.18 -9.45 1.24
C GLY A 384 12.78 -9.66 -0.22
N ALA A 385 11.50 -9.88 -0.43
CA ALA A 385 10.90 -9.84 -1.76
C ALA A 385 10.75 -8.40 -2.25
N MET A 386 10.85 -8.21 -3.57
CA MET A 386 10.37 -7.04 -4.27
C MET A 386 9.22 -7.51 -5.16
N GLY A 387 8.01 -7.33 -4.68
CA GLY A 387 6.79 -7.87 -5.28
C GLY A 387 6.31 -7.08 -6.49
N GLU A 388 5.27 -7.59 -7.14
CA GLU A 388 4.64 -6.88 -8.27
C GLU A 388 4.18 -5.47 -7.88
N PHE A 389 3.70 -5.30 -6.66
CA PHE A 389 3.29 -4.00 -6.12
C PHE A 389 4.43 -2.99 -6.05
N ASP A 390 5.60 -3.39 -5.55
CA ASP A 390 6.77 -2.51 -5.47
C ASP A 390 7.27 -2.11 -6.85
N VAL A 391 7.27 -3.07 -7.78
CA VAL A 391 7.61 -2.85 -9.20
C VAL A 391 6.62 -1.88 -9.85
N ALA A 392 5.32 -2.05 -9.62
CA ALA A 392 4.29 -1.17 -10.16
C ALA A 392 4.51 0.28 -9.73
N ILE A 393 4.81 0.52 -8.46
CA ILE A 393 5.08 1.87 -7.94
C ILE A 393 6.38 2.43 -8.49
N LEU A 394 7.43 1.62 -8.60
CA LEU A 394 8.71 2.05 -9.15
C LEU A 394 8.51 2.52 -10.60
N VAL A 395 7.83 1.73 -11.42
CA VAL A 395 7.56 2.09 -12.82
C VAL A 395 6.65 3.31 -12.90
N ASP A 396 5.61 3.40 -12.08
CA ASP A 396 4.71 4.56 -12.04
C ASP A 396 5.48 5.85 -11.72
N GLN A 397 6.34 5.82 -10.72
CA GLN A 397 7.12 6.99 -10.28
C GLN A 397 8.10 7.49 -11.36
N TYR A 398 8.69 6.61 -12.15
CA TYR A 398 9.77 6.96 -13.08
C TYR A 398 9.35 6.99 -14.54
N ALA A 399 8.31 6.27 -14.93
CA ALA A 399 7.82 6.18 -16.30
C ALA A 399 6.31 6.52 -16.45
N GLY A 400 5.59 6.65 -15.33
CA GLY A 400 4.17 7.01 -15.29
C GLY A 400 3.22 5.82 -15.29
N VAL A 401 1.97 6.07 -14.88
CA VAL A 401 0.92 5.07 -14.65
C VAL A 401 0.66 4.19 -15.88
N GLU A 402 0.67 4.77 -17.08
CA GLU A 402 0.43 4.02 -18.32
C GLU A 402 1.53 2.98 -18.59
N ALA A 403 2.79 3.36 -18.37
CA ALA A 403 3.92 2.44 -18.47
C ALA A 403 3.86 1.37 -17.37
N SER A 404 3.51 1.77 -16.16
CA SER A 404 3.34 0.85 -15.03
C SER A 404 2.35 -0.26 -15.37
N HIS A 405 1.15 0.08 -15.85
CA HIS A 405 0.13 -0.90 -16.24
C HIS A 405 0.55 -1.84 -17.38
N LYS A 406 1.53 -1.45 -18.20
CA LYS A 406 2.08 -2.33 -19.24
C LYS A 406 3.16 -3.26 -18.71
N VAL A 407 3.95 -2.81 -17.74
CA VAL A 407 5.17 -3.51 -17.32
C VAL A 407 4.93 -4.45 -16.14
N TYR A 408 4.26 -3.99 -15.05
CA TYR A 408 4.15 -4.82 -13.84
C TYR A 408 3.44 -6.18 -14.07
N PRO A 409 2.43 -6.34 -14.97
CA PRO A 409 1.78 -7.64 -15.16
C PRO A 409 2.72 -8.73 -15.68
N HIS A 410 3.88 -8.34 -16.17
CA HIS A 410 4.93 -9.25 -16.66
C HIS A 410 5.89 -9.74 -15.56
N TRP A 411 5.82 -9.20 -14.34
CA TRP A 411 6.65 -9.66 -13.22
C TRP A 411 6.38 -11.12 -12.85
N ARG A 412 7.46 -11.88 -12.59
CA ARG A 412 7.44 -13.31 -12.26
C ARG A 412 8.34 -13.66 -11.08
N GLY A 413 8.62 -12.71 -10.21
CA GLY A 413 9.44 -12.89 -9.03
C GLY A 413 10.52 -11.83 -8.90
N GLY A 414 10.89 -11.53 -7.67
CA GLY A 414 11.98 -10.61 -7.38
C GLY A 414 12.37 -10.64 -5.90
N TYR A 415 13.67 -10.49 -5.64
CA TYR A 415 14.20 -10.34 -4.29
C TYR A 415 15.32 -9.32 -4.27
N TYR A 416 15.56 -8.75 -3.09
CA TYR A 416 16.72 -7.91 -2.85
C TYR A 416 17.52 -8.40 -1.65
N TYR A 417 18.82 -8.10 -1.66
CA TYR A 417 19.73 -8.31 -0.55
C TYR A 417 20.55 -7.05 -0.32
N ALA A 418 20.29 -6.38 0.80
CA ALA A 418 20.94 -5.12 1.16
C ALA A 418 22.02 -5.34 2.20
N VAL A 419 23.19 -4.76 1.98
CA VAL A 419 24.38 -4.99 2.81
C VAL A 419 25.17 -3.70 3.05
N ARG A 420 26.04 -3.72 4.06
CA ARG A 420 27.07 -2.71 4.28
C ARG A 420 28.43 -3.35 4.53
N PRO A 421 29.53 -2.71 4.12
CA PRO A 421 30.88 -3.17 4.47
C PRO A 421 31.04 -3.30 5.98
N LYS A 422 31.66 -4.40 6.44
CA LYS A 422 31.89 -4.63 7.87
C LYS A 422 32.72 -3.52 8.48
N GLY A 423 32.25 -3.00 9.61
CA GLY A 423 32.96 -1.97 10.37
C GLY A 423 32.76 -0.55 9.83
N ASP A 424 32.03 -0.35 8.74
CA ASP A 424 31.74 0.97 8.19
C ASP A 424 30.23 1.23 8.11
N ALA A 425 29.66 1.71 9.20
CA ALA A 425 28.24 2.07 9.28
C ALA A 425 27.89 3.34 8.46
N ALA A 426 28.88 4.12 8.04
CA ALA A 426 28.71 5.33 7.24
C ALA A 426 28.75 5.07 5.73
N ALA A 427 29.24 3.88 5.32
CA ALA A 427 29.22 3.48 3.91
C ALA A 427 27.81 3.52 3.32
N PRO A 428 27.67 3.87 2.04
CA PRO A 428 26.41 3.71 1.32
C PRO A 428 25.84 2.30 1.49
N LEU A 429 24.52 2.19 1.52
CA LEU A 429 23.86 0.89 1.45
C LEU A 429 24.10 0.28 0.08
N ALA A 430 24.67 -0.92 0.03
CA ALA A 430 24.82 -1.68 -1.19
C ALA A 430 23.65 -2.66 -1.34
N VAL A 431 23.20 -2.87 -2.58
CA VAL A 431 22.04 -3.71 -2.88
C VAL A 431 22.35 -4.63 -4.06
N LEU A 432 21.98 -5.91 -3.93
CA LEU A 432 21.72 -6.83 -5.00
C LEU A 432 20.20 -6.92 -5.17
N TYR A 433 19.69 -6.75 -6.39
CA TYR A 433 18.30 -6.99 -6.77
C TYR A 433 18.27 -7.95 -7.95
N VAL A 434 17.45 -9.00 -7.87
CA VAL A 434 17.24 -9.98 -8.93
C VAL A 434 15.74 -10.09 -9.19
N SER A 435 15.36 -10.10 -10.47
CA SER A 435 13.96 -10.26 -10.88
C SER A 435 13.82 -11.10 -12.13
N ARG A 436 12.67 -11.78 -12.26
CA ARG A 436 12.28 -12.55 -13.43
C ARG A 436 11.00 -11.98 -14.03
N TRP A 437 10.89 -12.06 -15.34
CA TRP A 437 9.82 -11.49 -16.14
C TRP A 437 9.17 -12.55 -17.03
N SER A 438 8.00 -12.26 -17.58
CA SER A 438 7.30 -13.21 -18.46
C SER A 438 7.89 -13.30 -19.86
N SER A 439 8.84 -12.43 -20.20
CA SER A 439 9.54 -12.40 -21.49
C SER A 439 10.78 -11.51 -21.42
N ASP A 440 11.74 -11.77 -22.32
CA ASP A 440 12.94 -10.94 -22.52
C ASP A 440 12.59 -9.47 -22.78
N ALA A 441 11.57 -9.20 -23.59
CA ALA A 441 11.15 -7.84 -23.92
C ALA A 441 10.68 -7.08 -22.67
N ALA A 442 9.96 -7.73 -21.77
CA ALA A 442 9.51 -7.11 -20.51
C ALA A 442 10.69 -6.86 -19.56
N ALA A 443 11.64 -7.79 -19.48
CA ALA A 443 12.87 -7.61 -18.74
C ALA A 443 13.66 -6.40 -19.24
N GLN A 444 13.88 -6.31 -20.54
CA GLN A 444 14.60 -5.22 -21.20
C GLN A 444 13.92 -3.86 -21.00
N GLU A 445 12.59 -3.80 -21.08
CA GLU A 445 11.82 -2.57 -20.85
C GLU A 445 11.94 -2.11 -19.38
N PHE A 446 11.78 -3.03 -18.41
CA PHE A 446 11.96 -2.70 -17.01
C PHE A 446 13.39 -2.24 -16.69
N ALA A 447 14.41 -2.94 -17.22
CA ALA A 447 15.80 -2.58 -17.03
C ALA A 447 16.09 -1.15 -17.53
N ALA A 448 15.54 -0.77 -18.68
CA ALA A 448 15.66 0.58 -19.23
C ALA A 448 14.98 1.64 -18.32
N ILE A 449 13.81 1.33 -17.76
CA ILE A 449 13.12 2.21 -16.82
C ILE A 449 13.92 2.36 -15.53
N TYR A 450 14.46 1.26 -15.01
CA TYR A 450 15.32 1.28 -13.83
C TYR A 450 16.56 2.15 -14.05
N ALA A 451 17.26 1.95 -15.16
CA ALA A 451 18.44 2.75 -15.52
C ALA A 451 18.09 4.25 -15.62
N ARG A 452 17.01 4.63 -16.31
CA ARG A 452 16.54 6.01 -16.38
C ARG A 452 16.20 6.60 -15.01
N SER A 453 15.80 5.78 -14.04
CA SER A 453 15.55 6.24 -12.67
C SER A 453 16.79 6.79 -11.98
N LEU A 454 17.99 6.32 -12.36
CA LEU A 454 19.25 6.69 -11.74
C LEU A 454 19.51 8.21 -11.82
N GLU A 455 19.18 8.85 -12.94
CA GLU A 455 19.33 10.30 -13.13
C GLU A 455 18.52 11.13 -12.12
N LYS A 456 17.39 10.58 -11.64
CA LYS A 456 16.54 11.22 -10.63
C LYS A 456 16.95 10.89 -9.20
N ARG A 457 17.66 9.75 -9.01
CA ARG A 457 18.05 9.22 -7.71
C ARG A 457 19.43 9.70 -7.24
N TYR A 458 20.33 9.90 -8.20
CA TYR A 458 21.72 10.27 -7.96
C TYR A 458 22.03 11.66 -8.53
N ARG A 459 22.96 12.35 -7.89
CA ARG A 459 23.38 13.70 -8.34
C ARG A 459 24.34 13.65 -9.52
N ARG A 460 25.08 12.56 -9.65
CA ARG A 460 26.03 12.29 -10.72
C ARG A 460 25.78 10.88 -11.23
N VAL A 461 25.53 10.79 -12.50
CA VAL A 461 25.32 9.50 -13.19
C VAL A 461 26.07 9.61 -14.52
N SER A 462 26.89 8.63 -14.84
CA SER A 462 27.59 8.54 -16.10
C SER A 462 27.72 7.08 -16.50
N GLU A 463 27.25 6.73 -17.69
CA GLU A 463 27.37 5.37 -18.23
C GLU A 463 28.83 5.11 -18.65
N VAL A 464 29.37 3.96 -18.26
CA VAL A 464 30.68 3.46 -18.70
C VAL A 464 30.53 2.83 -20.08
N ALA A 465 30.58 3.66 -21.12
CA ALA A 465 30.57 3.14 -22.49
C ALA A 465 32.00 2.80 -22.95
N ALA A 466 32.21 1.61 -23.45
CA ALA A 466 33.50 1.21 -24.02
C ALA A 466 33.91 2.18 -25.16
N GLY A 467 34.88 3.07 -24.90
CA GLY A 467 35.54 3.90 -25.90
C GLY A 467 34.85 5.19 -26.33
N LYS A 468 33.85 5.72 -25.57
CA LYS A 468 33.18 6.99 -25.89
C LYS A 468 33.70 8.15 -25.01
N THR A 469 34.02 9.28 -25.65
CA THR A 469 34.48 10.53 -25.03
C THR A 469 33.48 11.69 -25.15
N GLU A 470 32.28 11.44 -25.62
CA GLU A 470 31.19 12.41 -25.76
C GLU A 470 30.05 12.14 -24.77
N ALA A 471 29.19 13.15 -24.57
CA ALA A 471 28.04 13.05 -23.64
C ALA A 471 27.29 11.72 -23.81
N ASP A 472 26.91 11.11 -22.68
CA ASP A 472 26.23 9.83 -22.65
C ASP A 472 24.99 9.84 -23.57
N PRO A 473 24.80 8.84 -24.45
CA PRO A 473 23.60 8.77 -25.25
C PRO A 473 22.38 8.58 -24.34
N PRO A 474 21.19 9.03 -24.76
CA PRO A 474 19.98 8.75 -24.01
C PRO A 474 19.78 7.23 -23.84
N ILE A 475 19.40 6.82 -22.65
CA ILE A 475 19.11 5.40 -22.36
C ILE A 475 17.95 4.94 -23.26
N PRO A 476 18.12 3.85 -24.06
CA PRO A 476 17.09 3.37 -24.95
C PRO A 476 15.86 2.88 -24.19
N ASP A 477 14.76 2.58 -24.92
CA ASP A 477 13.54 2.06 -24.33
C ASP A 477 13.64 0.60 -23.87
N ALA A 478 14.66 -0.12 -24.33
CA ALA A 478 14.99 -1.50 -23.94
C ALA A 478 16.49 -1.63 -23.73
N LEU A 479 16.92 -2.25 -22.64
CA LEU A 479 18.31 -2.58 -22.35
C LEU A 479 18.52 -4.09 -22.42
N ASN A 480 19.66 -4.52 -22.98
CA ASN A 480 20.04 -5.93 -23.04
C ASN A 480 21.54 -6.07 -22.78
N GLY A 481 21.93 -7.10 -22.03
CA GLY A 481 23.33 -7.33 -21.61
C GLY A 481 23.76 -6.41 -20.48
N ASP A 482 25.07 -6.21 -20.34
CA ASP A 482 25.70 -5.53 -19.22
C ASP A 482 25.81 -4.03 -19.44
N HIS A 483 25.29 -3.26 -18.48
CA HIS A 483 25.40 -1.83 -18.46
C HIS A 483 25.90 -1.37 -17.08
N THR A 484 26.85 -0.44 -17.06
CA THR A 484 27.42 0.11 -15.81
C THR A 484 27.32 1.61 -15.79
N TRP A 485 26.80 2.15 -14.69
CA TRP A 485 26.77 3.58 -14.39
C TRP A 485 27.62 3.89 -13.17
N LEU A 486 28.42 4.96 -13.27
CA LEU A 486 29.15 5.50 -12.13
C LEU A 486 28.27 6.53 -11.39
N THR A 487 28.16 6.40 -10.10
CA THR A 487 27.43 7.35 -9.24
C THR A 487 28.30 7.83 -8.08
N GLU A 488 27.85 8.83 -7.33
CA GLU A 488 28.55 9.26 -6.11
C GLU A 488 28.54 8.25 -4.97
N GLU A 489 27.71 7.20 -5.05
CA GLU A 489 27.64 6.13 -4.05
C GLU A 489 28.33 4.83 -4.50
N GLY A 490 28.93 4.84 -5.69
CA GLY A 490 29.58 3.67 -6.32
C GLY A 490 28.90 3.25 -7.62
N ASP A 491 29.32 2.11 -8.13
CA ASP A 491 28.83 1.58 -9.40
C ASP A 491 27.39 1.06 -9.26
N VAL A 492 26.61 1.26 -10.33
CA VAL A 492 25.35 0.58 -10.58
C VAL A 492 25.51 -0.26 -11.83
N ILE A 493 25.33 -1.56 -11.69
CA ILE A 493 25.38 -2.51 -12.80
C ILE A 493 23.98 -3.08 -13.00
N VAL A 494 23.51 -3.02 -14.25
CA VAL A 494 22.26 -3.65 -14.70
C VAL A 494 22.63 -4.67 -15.75
N ASP A 495 22.34 -5.91 -15.48
CA ASP A 495 22.64 -7.04 -16.35
C ASP A 495 21.34 -7.78 -16.69
N VAL A 496 21.08 -7.92 -18.00
CA VAL A 496 19.85 -8.49 -18.54
C VAL A 496 20.17 -9.77 -19.32
N HIS A 497 19.73 -10.90 -18.81
CA HIS A 497 19.90 -12.23 -19.39
C HIS A 497 18.55 -12.87 -19.68
N GLY A 498 18.09 -12.81 -20.93
CA GLY A 498 16.78 -13.33 -21.29
C GLY A 498 15.67 -12.62 -20.52
N ASP A 499 14.90 -13.36 -19.76
CA ASP A 499 13.79 -12.87 -18.92
C ASP A 499 14.21 -12.55 -17.48
N GLU A 500 15.50 -12.66 -17.15
CA GLU A 500 16.04 -12.34 -15.82
C GLU A 500 16.89 -11.06 -15.83
N ILE A 501 16.84 -10.35 -14.72
CA ILE A 501 17.63 -9.13 -14.50
C ILE A 501 18.36 -9.26 -13.17
N MET A 502 19.65 -8.96 -13.16
CA MET A 502 20.41 -8.69 -11.96
C MET A 502 20.81 -7.21 -11.93
N ILE A 503 20.59 -6.57 -10.79
CA ILE A 503 21.02 -5.20 -10.54
C ILE A 503 21.85 -5.17 -9.27
N THR A 504 23.04 -4.57 -9.36
CA THR A 504 23.85 -4.28 -8.18
C THR A 504 24.06 -2.78 -8.06
N GLU A 505 23.95 -2.26 -6.85
CA GLU A 505 24.24 -0.86 -6.54
C GLU A 505 25.23 -0.77 -5.39
N SER A 506 26.29 0.01 -5.56
CA SER A 506 27.35 0.24 -4.54
C SER A 506 28.11 -1.02 -4.10
N LEU A 507 28.05 -2.09 -4.88
CA LEU A 507 28.95 -3.25 -4.80
C LEU A 507 30.16 -3.03 -5.70
N ASP A 508 31.30 -3.62 -5.36
CA ASP A 508 32.47 -3.57 -6.25
C ASP A 508 32.30 -4.46 -7.49
N GLN A 509 32.92 -4.10 -8.61
CA GLN A 509 32.81 -4.82 -9.87
C GLN A 509 33.20 -6.32 -9.76
N PRO A 510 34.29 -6.72 -9.06
CA PRO A 510 34.62 -8.14 -8.91
C PRO A 510 33.53 -8.94 -8.22
N MET A 511 32.86 -8.36 -7.23
CA MET A 511 31.75 -9.00 -6.53
C MET A 511 30.52 -9.11 -7.45
N SER A 512 30.17 -8.04 -8.14
CA SER A 512 29.04 -8.02 -9.07
C SER A 512 29.22 -9.09 -10.17
N ALA A 513 30.40 -9.18 -10.78
CA ALA A 513 30.71 -10.19 -11.77
C ALA A 513 30.74 -11.63 -11.21
N ASN A 514 30.99 -11.82 -9.90
CA ASN A 514 30.89 -13.12 -9.27
C ASN A 514 29.42 -13.53 -9.06
N LEU A 515 28.60 -12.60 -8.58
CA LEU A 515 27.16 -12.80 -8.37
C LEU A 515 26.44 -13.08 -9.69
N GLU A 516 26.77 -12.34 -10.76
CA GLU A 516 26.25 -12.55 -12.10
C GLU A 516 26.44 -14.00 -12.57
N ARG A 517 27.70 -14.48 -12.50
CA ARG A 517 28.01 -15.87 -12.89
C ARG A 517 27.28 -16.90 -12.05
N GLU A 518 27.10 -16.66 -10.77
CA GLU A 518 26.43 -17.61 -9.88
C GLU A 518 24.92 -17.63 -10.14
N ILE A 519 24.28 -16.48 -10.26
CA ILE A 519 22.84 -16.35 -10.47
C ILE A 519 22.44 -16.96 -11.81
N PHE A 520 23.04 -16.53 -12.92
CA PHE A 520 22.65 -17.01 -14.26
C PHE A 520 23.13 -18.44 -14.57
N ALA A 521 24.19 -18.94 -13.91
CA ALA A 521 24.57 -20.35 -14.04
C ALA A 521 23.58 -21.31 -13.37
N GLN A 522 22.92 -20.88 -12.29
CA GLN A 522 21.90 -21.69 -11.60
C GLN A 522 20.62 -21.78 -12.43
N THR A 523 20.22 -20.71 -13.09
CA THR A 523 19.06 -20.68 -13.99
C THR A 523 19.24 -21.65 -15.17
N ALA A 524 20.40 -21.64 -15.81
CA ALA A 524 20.71 -22.56 -16.92
C ALA A 524 20.72 -24.06 -16.54
N THR A 525 20.84 -24.36 -15.22
CA THR A 525 20.77 -25.75 -14.70
C THR A 525 19.37 -26.16 -14.29
N ALA A 526 18.49 -25.22 -13.94
CA ALA A 526 17.09 -25.50 -13.59
C ALA A 526 16.20 -25.78 -14.82
N GLU A 527 16.60 -25.33 -16.00
CA GLU A 527 15.91 -25.57 -17.28
C GLU A 527 16.24 -26.90 -17.95
N LYS A 528 17.19 -27.69 -17.40
CA LYS A 528 17.56 -29.03 -17.88
C LYS A 528 16.95 -30.13 -17.03
#